data_5ad94f4e54df722266d0d1c9ce240bc4
#
_entry.id   5ad94f4e54df722266d0d1c9ce240bc4
#
_cell.length_a   1.000
_cell.length_b   1.000
_cell.length_c   1.000
_cell.angle_alpha   90.00
_cell.angle_beta   90.00
_cell.angle_gamma   90.00
#
_symmetry.space_group_name_H-M   'P 1'
#
loop_
_entity.id
_entity.type
_entity.pdbx_description
1 polymer ?
#
loop_
_entity_poly.entity_id
_entity_poly.type
_entity_poly.pdbx_seq_one_letter_code
_entity_poly.pdbx_strand_id
1 'polypeptide(L)'
;MKTPTPEEKSRVRICNIFMVDNEPDVNITIKTALEENGDFQVDTFNDPGSALLAFKPGHYDLAILDVKMPYMNGFQLCKKLREIDKMLKICFLTAAELTYLHDVDSDIINDLETDCFVTKPVNTSDLIAKLKVILSQE
;
A
#
# COMPACT_ATOMS: atom_id res chain seq x y z
N MET A 1 -1.01 -30.43 -21.41
CA MET A 1 -0.64 -29.42 -20.41
C MET A 1 -1.07 -29.87 -19.05
N LYS A 2 -0.16 -29.83 -18.12
CA LYS A 2 -0.38 -30.33 -16.78
C LYS A 2 -1.20 -29.38 -15.95
N THR A 3 -2.26 -29.89 -15.27
CA THR A 3 -3.01 -29.10 -14.32
C THR A 3 -2.16 -28.83 -13.08
N PRO A 4 -2.19 -27.60 -12.52
CA PRO A 4 -1.41 -27.31 -11.33
C PRO A 4 -1.82 -28.20 -10.16
N THR A 5 -0.83 -28.70 -9.43
CA THR A 5 -1.08 -29.43 -8.18
C THR A 5 -1.56 -28.45 -7.10
N PRO A 6 -2.16 -28.95 -5.99
CA PRO A 6 -2.51 -28.05 -4.89
C PRO A 6 -1.31 -27.26 -4.35
N GLU A 7 -0.12 -27.86 -4.32
CA GLU A 7 1.09 -27.16 -3.91
C GLU A 7 1.48 -26.04 -4.89
N GLU A 8 1.32 -26.30 -6.18
CA GLU A 8 1.61 -25.30 -7.20
C GLU A 8 0.61 -24.15 -7.15
N LYS A 9 -0.68 -24.44 -6.85
CA LYS A 9 -1.69 -23.42 -6.66
C LYS A 9 -1.41 -22.58 -5.41
N SER A 10 -0.92 -23.20 -4.33
CA SER A 10 -0.55 -22.48 -3.13
C SER A 10 0.72 -21.65 -3.32
N ARG A 11 1.49 -21.95 -4.37
CA ARG A 11 2.62 -21.13 -4.80
C ARG A 11 2.23 -20.02 -5.74
N VAL A 12 0.94 -19.93 -6.09
CA VAL A 12 0.44 -18.74 -6.76
C VAL A 12 0.88 -17.58 -5.89
N ARG A 13 1.53 -16.64 -6.50
CA ARG A 13 2.26 -15.59 -5.86
C ARG A 13 1.45 -14.89 -4.78
N ILE A 14 1.97 -14.90 -3.56
CA ILE A 14 1.45 -14.08 -2.48
C ILE A 14 2.05 -12.69 -2.68
N CYS A 15 1.18 -11.67 -2.68
CA CYS A 15 1.61 -10.30 -2.82
C CYS A 15 2.03 -9.74 -1.48
N ASN A 16 3.21 -9.16 -1.43
CA ASN A 16 3.75 -8.55 -0.22
C ASN A 16 3.40 -7.08 -0.18
N ILE A 17 2.71 -6.68 0.86
CA ILE A 17 2.20 -5.33 1.05
C ILE A 17 2.97 -4.64 2.19
N PHE A 18 3.42 -3.43 1.91
CA PHE A 18 4.08 -2.56 2.87
C PHE A 18 3.08 -1.50 3.30
N MET A 19 2.65 -1.51 4.55
CA MET A 19 1.59 -0.61 5.01
C MET A 19 2.06 0.33 6.10
N VAL A 20 1.82 1.61 5.93
CA VAL A 20 2.19 2.64 6.90
C VAL A 20 0.98 3.51 7.20
N ASP A 21 0.53 3.48 8.44
CA ASP A 21 -0.55 4.32 8.94
C ASP A 21 -0.28 4.60 10.41
N ASN A 22 -0.38 5.86 10.82
CA ASN A 22 -0.11 6.23 12.21
C ASN A 22 -1.21 5.79 13.18
N GLU A 23 -2.31 5.26 12.68
CA GLU A 23 -3.38 4.69 13.51
C GLU A 23 -3.23 3.18 13.56
N PRO A 24 -2.80 2.60 14.71
CA PRO A 24 -2.59 1.15 14.81
C PRO A 24 -3.83 0.32 14.48
N ASP A 25 -5.02 0.82 14.81
CA ASP A 25 -6.27 0.12 14.54
C ASP A 25 -6.53 -0.05 13.05
N VAL A 26 -6.16 0.96 12.25
CA VAL A 26 -6.30 0.89 10.79
C VAL A 26 -5.36 -0.17 10.23
N ASN A 27 -4.12 -0.19 10.71
CA ASN A 27 -3.14 -1.19 10.31
C ASN A 27 -3.63 -2.61 10.60
N ILE A 28 -4.13 -2.84 11.81
CA ILE A 28 -4.60 -4.16 12.22
C ILE A 28 -5.80 -4.59 11.37
N THR A 29 -6.76 -3.71 11.18
CA THR A 29 -7.98 -4.01 10.43
C THR A 29 -7.66 -4.39 8.99
N ILE A 30 -6.83 -3.61 8.33
CA ILE A 30 -6.49 -3.85 6.93
C ILE A 30 -5.61 -5.09 6.80
N LYS A 31 -4.60 -5.23 7.65
CA LYS A 31 -3.75 -6.42 7.64
C LYS A 31 -4.58 -7.69 7.80
N THR A 32 -5.47 -7.72 8.78
CA THR A 32 -6.31 -8.87 9.05
C THR A 32 -7.17 -9.22 7.82
N ALA A 33 -7.84 -8.23 7.24
CA ALA A 33 -8.71 -8.46 6.09
C ALA A 33 -7.92 -8.95 4.86
N LEU A 34 -6.76 -8.35 4.60
CA LEU A 34 -5.95 -8.75 3.46
C LEU A 34 -5.38 -10.15 3.63
N GLU A 35 -4.88 -10.46 4.80
CA GLU A 35 -4.28 -11.79 5.06
C GLU A 35 -5.34 -12.88 5.09
N GLU A 36 -6.55 -12.60 5.56
CA GLU A 36 -7.65 -13.55 5.50
C GLU A 36 -8.06 -13.90 4.07
N ASN A 37 -7.86 -12.98 3.13
CA ASN A 37 -8.10 -13.25 1.72
C ASN A 37 -7.19 -14.35 1.17
N GLY A 38 -5.99 -14.51 1.74
CA GLY A 38 -5.06 -15.57 1.37
C GLY A 38 -4.06 -15.19 0.28
N ASP A 39 -4.26 -14.08 -0.40
CA ASP A 39 -3.40 -13.65 -1.51
C ASP A 39 -2.37 -12.61 -1.10
N PHE A 40 -2.40 -12.17 0.16
CA PHE A 40 -1.56 -11.06 0.62
C PHE A 40 -0.83 -11.40 1.91
N GLN A 41 0.34 -10.84 2.06
CA GLN A 41 1.08 -10.79 3.31
C GLN A 41 1.40 -9.32 3.58
N VAL A 42 1.13 -8.83 4.79
CA VAL A 42 1.19 -7.40 5.09
C VAL A 42 2.13 -7.13 6.25
N ASP A 43 3.11 -6.28 6.01
CA ASP A 43 3.95 -5.73 7.07
C ASP A 43 3.47 -4.33 7.37
N THR A 44 3.19 -4.04 8.65
CA THR A 44 2.62 -2.75 9.06
C THR A 44 3.57 -1.95 9.91
N PHE A 45 3.52 -0.64 9.75
CA PHE A 45 4.33 0.32 10.50
C PHE A 45 3.46 1.48 10.93
N ASN A 46 3.71 2.01 12.12
CA ASN A 46 2.91 3.08 12.69
C ASN A 46 3.53 4.46 12.47
N ASP A 47 4.74 4.52 11.93
CA ASP A 47 5.40 5.79 11.64
C ASP A 47 6.33 5.65 10.43
N PRO A 48 6.54 6.75 9.70
CA PRO A 48 7.35 6.70 8.48
C PRO A 48 8.84 6.43 8.73
N GLY A 49 9.37 6.83 9.88
CA GLY A 49 10.78 6.58 10.20
C GLY A 49 11.08 5.09 10.34
N SER A 50 10.28 4.40 11.14
CA SER A 50 10.41 2.94 11.30
C SER A 50 10.18 2.23 9.98
N ALA A 51 9.22 2.71 9.19
CA ALA A 51 8.92 2.13 7.88
C ALA A 51 10.12 2.22 6.96
N LEU A 52 10.76 3.38 6.86
CA LEU A 52 11.93 3.56 6.00
C LEU A 52 13.09 2.66 6.41
N LEU A 53 13.31 2.51 7.71
CA LEU A 53 14.38 1.63 8.21
C LEU A 53 14.14 0.17 7.88
N ALA A 54 12.89 -0.25 7.83
CA ALA A 54 12.53 -1.64 7.59
C ALA A 54 12.32 -1.98 6.11
N PHE A 55 12.20 -0.98 5.26
CA PHE A 55 11.88 -1.21 3.85
C PHE A 55 13.01 -1.94 3.13
N LYS A 56 12.63 -2.99 2.39
CA LYS A 56 13.56 -3.80 1.61
C LYS A 56 13.21 -3.67 0.13
N PRO A 57 14.08 -3.08 -0.69
CA PRO A 57 13.80 -2.96 -2.13
C PRO A 57 13.63 -4.32 -2.77
N GLY A 58 12.67 -4.41 -3.69
CA GLY A 58 12.36 -5.65 -4.39
C GLY A 58 11.56 -6.66 -3.61
N HIS A 59 11.31 -6.42 -2.32
CA HIS A 59 10.55 -7.35 -1.47
C HIS A 59 9.04 -7.11 -1.54
N TYR A 60 8.62 -5.87 -1.70
CA TYR A 60 7.21 -5.50 -1.66
C TYR A 60 6.65 -5.24 -3.04
N ASP A 61 5.42 -5.68 -3.26
CA ASP A 61 4.71 -5.46 -4.52
C ASP A 61 3.98 -4.13 -4.54
N LEU A 62 3.49 -3.70 -3.38
CA LEU A 62 2.71 -2.49 -3.25
C LEU A 62 2.83 -1.93 -1.83
N ALA A 63 2.82 -0.62 -1.72
CA ALA A 63 2.75 0.07 -0.43
C ALA A 63 1.39 0.76 -0.28
N ILE A 64 0.79 0.60 0.89
CA ILE A 64 -0.41 1.34 1.29
C ILE A 64 0.05 2.39 2.29
N LEU A 65 -0.11 3.66 1.95
CA LEU A 65 0.42 4.77 2.73
C LEU A 65 -0.69 5.73 3.16
N ASP A 66 -0.77 5.99 4.46
CA ASP A 66 -1.63 7.05 4.98
C ASP A 66 -1.04 8.40 4.55
N VAL A 67 -1.89 9.29 4.05
CA VAL A 67 -1.45 10.61 3.62
C VAL A 67 -1.09 11.49 4.81
N LYS A 68 -1.94 11.52 5.83
CA LYS A 68 -1.77 12.44 6.95
C LYS A 68 -1.10 11.77 8.13
N MET A 69 0.21 11.96 8.26
CA MET A 69 1.01 11.45 9.35
C MET A 69 1.89 12.56 9.92
N PRO A 70 2.22 12.50 11.23
CA PRO A 70 3.17 13.45 11.81
C PRO A 70 4.56 13.32 11.16
N TYR A 71 5.28 14.42 11.07
CA TYR A 71 6.68 14.53 10.63
C TYR A 71 6.91 14.32 9.14
N MET A 72 6.25 13.34 8.53
CA MET A 72 6.39 13.04 7.11
C MET A 72 5.05 12.51 6.61
N ASN A 73 4.46 13.17 5.62
CA ASN A 73 3.20 12.71 5.06
C ASN A 73 3.42 11.53 4.09
N GLY A 74 2.32 10.91 3.66
CA GLY A 74 2.39 9.74 2.77
C GLY A 74 3.02 10.05 1.42
N PHE A 75 2.85 11.25 0.89
CA PHE A 75 3.44 11.64 -0.39
C PHE A 75 4.96 11.76 -0.28
N GLN A 76 5.44 12.35 0.80
CA GLN A 76 6.88 12.44 1.07
C GLN A 76 7.50 11.05 1.26
N LEU A 77 6.80 10.19 1.99
CA LEU A 77 7.25 8.82 2.18
C LEU A 77 7.30 8.06 0.86
N CYS A 78 6.26 8.21 0.03
CA CYS A 78 6.20 7.60 -1.29
C CYS A 78 7.41 7.99 -2.14
N LYS A 79 7.75 9.27 -2.15
CA LYS A 79 8.89 9.76 -2.90
C LYS A 79 10.18 9.08 -2.45
N LYS A 80 10.39 8.97 -1.14
CA LYS A 80 11.57 8.30 -0.59
C LYS A 80 11.61 6.81 -0.94
N LEU A 81 10.47 6.14 -0.84
CA LEU A 81 10.39 4.71 -1.18
C LEU A 81 10.69 4.47 -2.66
N ARG A 82 10.18 5.32 -3.53
CA ARG A 82 10.42 5.19 -4.98
C ARG A 82 11.84 5.54 -5.39
N GLU A 83 12.55 6.33 -4.60
CA GLU A 83 13.99 6.51 -4.81
C GLU A 83 14.75 5.21 -4.54
N ILE A 84 14.26 4.37 -3.65
CA ILE A 84 14.86 3.09 -3.29
C ILE A 84 14.38 1.99 -4.23
N ASP A 85 13.09 1.99 -4.59
CA ASP A 85 12.47 0.97 -5.45
C ASP A 85 11.49 1.63 -6.42
N LYS A 86 11.92 1.81 -7.65
CA LYS A 86 11.15 2.51 -8.68
C LYS A 86 9.92 1.73 -9.14
N MET A 87 9.91 0.43 -8.94
CA MET A 87 8.82 -0.43 -9.41
C MET A 87 7.69 -0.58 -8.39
N LEU A 88 7.87 -0.04 -7.20
CA LEU A 88 6.89 -0.15 -6.13
C LEU A 88 5.58 0.53 -6.52
N LYS A 89 4.50 -0.20 -6.46
CA LYS A 89 3.15 0.34 -6.66
C LYS A 89 2.66 0.98 -5.37
N ILE A 90 1.87 2.03 -5.48
CA ILE A 90 1.45 2.83 -4.31
C ILE A 90 -0.06 2.98 -4.29
N CYS A 91 -0.64 2.79 -3.12
CA CYS A 91 -2.02 3.12 -2.84
C CYS A 91 -2.06 4.03 -1.60
N PHE A 92 -2.71 5.19 -1.71
CA PHE A 92 -2.82 6.12 -0.60
C PHE A 92 -4.14 5.94 0.14
N LEU A 93 -4.07 6.00 1.47
CA LEU A 93 -5.26 6.13 2.31
C LEU A 93 -5.40 7.60 2.70
N THR A 94 -6.56 8.17 2.43
CA THR A 94 -6.78 9.58 2.70
C THR A 94 -8.06 9.77 3.51
N ALA A 95 -8.05 10.74 4.43
CA ALA A 95 -9.27 11.17 5.09
C ALA A 95 -10.21 11.79 4.05
N ALA A 96 -11.51 11.80 4.35
CA ALA A 96 -12.53 12.30 3.42
C ALA A 96 -12.38 13.80 3.07
N GLU A 97 -11.46 14.51 3.70
CA GLU A 97 -11.23 15.91 3.46
C GLU A 97 -10.39 16.12 2.20
N LEU A 98 -11.07 16.21 1.08
CA LEU A 98 -10.40 16.43 -0.22
C LEU A 98 -9.60 17.73 -0.24
N THR A 99 -9.94 18.68 0.61
CA THR A 99 -9.19 19.93 0.75
C THR A 99 -7.72 19.70 1.08
N TYR A 100 -7.42 18.63 1.81
CA TYR A 100 -6.03 18.28 2.14
C TYR A 100 -5.22 17.96 0.88
N LEU A 101 -5.85 17.30 -0.09
CA LEU A 101 -5.19 16.96 -1.36
C LEU A 101 -4.92 18.20 -2.21
N HIS A 102 -5.76 19.25 -2.07
CA HIS A 102 -5.55 20.51 -2.77
C HIS A 102 -4.42 21.33 -2.15
N ASP A 103 -4.16 21.14 -0.86
CA ASP A 103 -3.08 21.85 -0.16
C ASP A 103 -1.73 21.22 -0.40
N VAL A 104 -1.70 20.00 -0.93
CA VAL A 104 -0.45 19.33 -1.31
C VAL A 104 -0.07 19.80 -2.70
N ASP A 105 1.22 20.03 -2.91
CA ASP A 105 1.76 20.43 -4.19
C ASP A 105 1.28 19.45 -5.27
N SER A 106 0.51 19.97 -6.24
CA SER A 106 0.00 19.15 -7.33
C SER A 106 1.11 18.51 -8.17
N ASP A 107 2.27 19.14 -8.22
CA ASP A 107 3.45 18.57 -8.91
C ASP A 107 3.92 17.30 -8.23
N ILE A 108 3.89 17.25 -6.90
CA ILE A 108 4.25 16.05 -6.15
C ILE A 108 3.29 14.91 -6.49
N ILE A 109 1.98 15.20 -6.53
CA ILE A 109 0.97 14.19 -6.86
C ILE A 109 1.18 13.65 -8.28
N ASN A 110 1.41 14.54 -9.24
CA ASN A 110 1.61 14.16 -10.64
C ASN A 110 2.90 13.36 -10.82
N ASP A 111 3.96 13.75 -10.13
CA ASP A 111 5.26 13.08 -10.22
C ASP A 111 5.27 11.69 -9.58
N LEU A 112 4.36 11.42 -8.64
CA LEU A 112 4.35 10.17 -7.90
C LEU A 112 3.70 9.01 -8.66
N GLU A 113 3.05 9.27 -9.80
CA GLU A 113 2.37 8.23 -10.59
C GLU A 113 1.53 7.33 -9.69
N THR A 114 0.56 7.94 -9.02
CA THR A 114 -0.27 7.26 -8.04
C THR A 114 -1.16 6.22 -8.68
N ASP A 115 -1.08 5.00 -8.20
CA ASP A 115 -1.90 3.90 -8.69
C ASP A 115 -3.31 3.92 -8.09
N CYS A 116 -3.46 4.46 -6.87
CA CYS A 116 -4.71 4.30 -6.15
C CYS A 116 -4.85 5.32 -5.02
N PHE A 117 -6.07 5.83 -4.85
CA PHE A 117 -6.48 6.54 -3.64
C PHE A 117 -7.69 5.84 -3.04
N VAL A 118 -7.67 5.63 -1.73
CA VAL A 118 -8.77 5.04 -1.00
C VAL A 118 -9.13 5.96 0.16
N THR A 119 -10.40 6.31 0.27
CA THR A 119 -10.89 7.22 1.30
C THR A 119 -11.22 6.44 2.58
N LYS A 120 -10.82 6.98 3.72
CA LYS A 120 -11.22 6.44 5.02
C LYS A 120 -12.66 6.89 5.36
N PRO A 121 -13.46 6.08 6.03
CA PRO A 121 -13.15 4.74 6.53
C PRO A 121 -13.06 3.72 5.40
N VAL A 122 -12.12 2.80 5.51
CA VAL A 122 -11.81 1.86 4.43
C VAL A 122 -12.82 0.72 4.40
N ASN A 123 -13.43 0.51 3.24
CA ASN A 123 -14.17 -0.71 2.97
C ASN A 123 -13.16 -1.75 2.49
N THR A 124 -12.91 -2.77 3.30
CA THR A 124 -11.85 -3.74 3.01
C THR A 124 -12.12 -4.56 1.74
N SER A 125 -13.38 -4.87 1.44
CA SER A 125 -13.72 -5.57 0.21
C SER A 125 -13.39 -4.75 -1.03
N ASP A 126 -13.70 -3.45 -1.00
CA ASP A 126 -13.38 -2.54 -2.09
C ASP A 126 -11.87 -2.38 -2.24
N LEU A 127 -11.16 -2.29 -1.12
CA LEU A 127 -9.70 -2.19 -1.14
C LEU A 127 -9.09 -3.43 -1.79
N ILE A 128 -9.52 -4.61 -1.38
CA ILE A 128 -9.02 -5.87 -1.94
C ILE A 128 -9.24 -5.90 -3.45
N ALA A 129 -10.44 -5.52 -3.90
CA ALA A 129 -10.74 -5.49 -5.33
C ALA A 129 -9.82 -4.54 -6.09
N LYS A 130 -9.58 -3.36 -5.55
CA LYS A 130 -8.66 -2.38 -6.16
C LYS A 130 -7.23 -2.90 -6.21
N LEU A 131 -6.75 -3.48 -5.12
CA LEU A 131 -5.40 -4.02 -5.07
C LEU A 131 -5.20 -5.13 -6.09
N LYS A 132 -6.18 -6.00 -6.26
CA LYS A 132 -6.09 -7.08 -7.25
C LYS A 132 -6.00 -6.53 -8.67
N VAL A 133 -6.74 -5.47 -8.98
CA VAL A 133 -6.66 -4.83 -10.29
C VAL A 133 -5.27 -4.23 -10.51
N ILE A 134 -4.76 -3.48 -9.54
CA ILE A 134 -3.46 -2.83 -9.63
C ILE A 134 -2.34 -3.87 -9.76
N LEU A 135 -2.38 -4.92 -8.95
CA LEU A 135 -1.34 -5.95 -8.93
C LEU A 135 -1.39 -6.87 -10.12
N SER A 136 -2.49 -6.93 -10.85
CA SER A 136 -2.58 -7.69 -12.10
C SER A 136 -2.01 -6.93 -13.29
N GLN A 137 -1.78 -5.63 -13.16
CA GLN A 137 -1.19 -4.80 -14.22
C GLN A 137 0.33 -4.92 -14.19
N GLU A 138 0.90 -5.06 -15.34
CA GLU A 138 2.36 -5.11 -15.49
C GLU A 138 2.96 -3.75 -15.79
#